data_0fd1b0d6526e186bc293eeee93345016
#
_entry.id   0fd1b0d6526e186bc293eeee93345016
#
_cell.length_a   1.000
_cell.length_b   1.000
_cell.length_c   1.000
_cell.angle_alpha   90.00
_cell.angle_beta   90.00
_cell.angle_gamma   90.00
#
_symmetry.space_group_name_H-M   'P 1'
#
loop_
_entity.id
_entity.type
_entity.pdbx_description
1 polymer ?
#
loop_
_entity_poly.entity_id
_entity_poly.type
_entity_poly.pdbx_seq_one_letter_code
_entity_poly.pdbx_strand_id
1 'polypeptide(L)'
;MSGAPVSTEDRAAEQADLADLLATGERAVFHGPPAQAIGALERAIGLAGQDGRRAEVTAAAWLLGVALAAGGRYGGALTVLSPLLEPGEVSDAAPELRLFASLSAASIASVHRQLGRHAVAREYDARGLHLADTAEAAFDCRLGLAADAVGLGEDEVARAEMEKAGELVAGRDEWWRQLVRLDWVRAEVALLEGDADAAIDAASAAVDRAEGSLAPRHVAKGLLFLGVAQVQAGDEEATTTLRRAATLAESLDTLPLVWPARAVLGALLADDDPAESARSLAAARSAVLGIAGDLPPTVREEWLARPDVAALFEA
;
A
#
# COMPACT_ATOMS: atom_id res chain seq x y z
N MET A 1 -7.87 -22.76 -40.24
CA MET A 1 -6.62 -22.13 -40.73
C MET A 1 -5.54 -22.46 -39.69
N SER A 2 -4.62 -23.36 -40.05
CA SER A 2 -3.51 -23.77 -39.19
C SER A 2 -2.48 -22.63 -39.15
N GLY A 3 -2.32 -21.98 -38.01
CA GLY A 3 -1.23 -21.03 -37.80
C GLY A 3 0.11 -21.77 -37.86
N ALA A 4 1.10 -21.19 -38.54
CA ALA A 4 2.46 -21.72 -38.54
C ALA A 4 3.00 -21.76 -37.09
N PRO A 5 3.78 -22.77 -36.70
CA PRO A 5 4.36 -22.81 -35.35
C PRO A 5 5.33 -21.64 -35.17
N VAL A 6 5.18 -20.89 -34.09
CA VAL A 6 6.08 -19.80 -33.68
C VAL A 6 7.48 -20.39 -33.51
N SER A 7 8.49 -19.71 -34.08
CA SER A 7 9.88 -20.19 -34.03
C SER A 7 10.42 -20.17 -32.58
N THR A 8 11.48 -20.94 -32.33
CA THR A 8 12.16 -20.92 -31.00
C THR A 8 12.80 -19.56 -30.70
N GLU A 9 13.21 -18.81 -31.71
CA GLU A 9 13.77 -17.46 -31.58
C GLU A 9 12.69 -16.43 -31.23
N ASP A 10 11.50 -16.53 -31.88
CA ASP A 10 10.36 -15.64 -31.56
C ASP A 10 9.86 -15.85 -30.13
N ARG A 11 9.77 -17.11 -29.67
CA ARG A 11 9.40 -17.41 -28.27
C ARG A 11 10.43 -16.90 -27.26
N ALA A 12 11.73 -16.96 -27.58
CA ALA A 12 12.77 -16.43 -26.70
C ALA A 12 12.69 -14.89 -26.60
N ALA A 13 12.38 -14.21 -27.71
CA ALA A 13 12.17 -12.77 -27.74
C ALA A 13 10.92 -12.36 -26.93
N GLU A 14 9.80 -13.06 -27.11
CA GLU A 14 8.56 -12.83 -26.32
C GLU A 14 8.77 -13.09 -24.82
N GLN A 15 9.57 -14.09 -24.44
CA GLN A 15 9.92 -14.35 -23.04
C GLN A 15 10.79 -13.24 -22.45
N ALA A 16 11.76 -12.72 -23.19
CA ALA A 16 12.59 -11.60 -22.76
C ALA A 16 11.73 -10.34 -22.57
N ASP A 17 10.84 -10.04 -23.52
CA ASP A 17 9.91 -8.91 -23.44
C ASP A 17 8.99 -8.99 -22.20
N LEU A 18 8.48 -10.16 -21.87
CA LEU A 18 7.62 -10.35 -20.69
C LEU A 18 8.39 -10.16 -19.37
N ALA A 19 9.61 -10.73 -19.27
CA ALA A 19 10.46 -10.56 -18.11
C ALA A 19 10.83 -9.08 -17.88
N ASP A 20 11.15 -8.35 -18.95
CA ASP A 20 11.47 -6.92 -18.92
C ASP A 20 10.25 -6.07 -18.51
N LEU A 21 9.04 -6.43 -18.96
CA LEU A 21 7.81 -5.75 -18.56
C LEU A 21 7.49 -5.95 -17.08
N LEU A 22 7.65 -7.19 -16.57
CA LEU A 22 7.45 -7.49 -15.15
C LEU A 22 8.47 -6.74 -14.28
N ALA A 23 9.76 -6.79 -14.63
CA ALA A 23 10.81 -6.09 -13.91
C ALA A 23 10.62 -4.55 -13.94
N THR A 24 10.14 -4.01 -15.06
CA THR A 24 9.82 -2.58 -15.20
C THR A 24 8.64 -2.20 -14.31
N GLY A 25 7.59 -3.03 -14.30
CA GLY A 25 6.42 -2.84 -13.44
C GLY A 25 6.79 -2.90 -11.97
N GLU A 26 7.52 -3.92 -11.54
CA GLU A 26 7.96 -4.08 -10.15
C GLU A 26 8.83 -2.89 -9.69
N ARG A 27 9.79 -2.49 -10.51
CA ARG A 27 10.65 -1.33 -10.21
C ARG A 27 9.84 -0.05 -10.05
N ALA A 28 8.87 0.20 -10.93
CA ALA A 28 8.02 1.39 -10.84
C ALA A 28 7.11 1.34 -9.58
N VAL A 29 6.59 0.17 -9.22
CA VAL A 29 5.75 0.00 -8.01
C VAL A 29 6.53 0.30 -6.73
N PHE A 30 7.78 -0.17 -6.62
CA PHE A 30 8.52 -0.11 -5.34
C PHE A 30 9.56 1.01 -5.29
N HIS A 31 10.12 1.42 -6.42
CA HIS A 31 11.24 2.37 -6.50
C HIS A 31 10.96 3.61 -7.37
N GLY A 32 9.72 3.79 -7.82
CA GLY A 32 9.33 4.92 -8.68
C GLY A 32 7.89 5.38 -8.45
N PRO A 33 7.36 6.23 -9.34
CA PRO A 33 5.94 6.57 -9.37
C PRO A 33 5.11 5.36 -9.79
N PRO A 34 4.15 4.88 -8.95
CA PRO A 34 3.37 3.67 -9.25
C PRO A 34 2.59 3.74 -10.57
N ALA A 35 2.16 4.92 -10.99
CA ALA A 35 1.45 5.11 -12.24
C ALA A 35 2.25 4.66 -13.48
N GLN A 36 3.59 4.71 -13.41
CA GLN A 36 4.46 4.28 -14.51
C GLN A 36 4.47 2.74 -14.70
N ALA A 37 4.04 1.98 -13.68
CA ALA A 37 3.94 0.52 -13.78
C ALA A 37 2.77 0.06 -14.63
N ILE A 38 1.67 0.84 -14.69
CA ILE A 38 0.37 0.39 -15.19
C ILE A 38 0.47 -0.15 -16.62
N GLY A 39 0.97 0.65 -17.57
CA GLY A 39 1.04 0.23 -18.97
C GLY A 39 1.96 -0.97 -19.23
N ALA A 40 3.07 -1.10 -18.48
CA ALA A 40 3.95 -2.26 -18.58
C ALA A 40 3.26 -3.54 -18.07
N LEU A 41 2.57 -3.44 -16.92
CA LEU A 41 1.89 -4.59 -16.30
C LEU A 41 0.65 -5.02 -17.10
N GLU A 42 -0.13 -4.10 -17.66
CA GLU A 42 -1.24 -4.42 -18.56
C GLU A 42 -0.75 -5.18 -19.82
N ARG A 43 0.37 -4.75 -20.39
CA ARG A 43 1.00 -5.47 -21.52
C ARG A 43 1.52 -6.84 -21.10
N ALA A 44 2.12 -6.96 -19.92
CA ALA A 44 2.59 -8.24 -19.37
C ALA A 44 1.45 -9.24 -19.21
N ILE A 45 0.30 -8.79 -18.66
CA ILE A 45 -0.91 -9.62 -18.53
C ILE A 45 -1.40 -10.09 -19.91
N GLY A 46 -1.42 -9.19 -20.90
CA GLY A 46 -1.86 -9.52 -22.26
C GLY A 46 -0.96 -10.57 -22.93
N LEU A 47 0.35 -10.40 -22.86
CA LEU A 47 1.32 -11.34 -23.44
C LEU A 47 1.28 -12.70 -22.73
N ALA A 48 1.39 -12.72 -21.41
CA ALA A 48 1.35 -13.94 -20.61
C ALA A 48 0.03 -14.71 -20.77
N GLY A 49 -1.10 -13.98 -20.92
CA GLY A 49 -2.42 -14.57 -21.14
C GLY A 49 -2.55 -15.29 -22.47
N GLN A 50 -1.97 -14.77 -23.53
CA GLN A 50 -1.95 -15.40 -24.87
C GLN A 50 -1.18 -16.74 -24.84
N ASP A 51 -0.12 -16.82 -24.04
CA ASP A 51 0.74 -18.00 -23.91
C ASP A 51 0.25 -18.99 -22.84
N GLY A 52 -0.83 -18.69 -22.13
CA GLY A 52 -1.35 -19.52 -21.02
C GLY A 52 -0.46 -19.54 -19.79
N ARG A 53 0.39 -18.53 -19.60
CA ARG A 53 1.39 -18.40 -18.50
C ARG A 53 0.70 -17.83 -17.25
N ARG A 54 -0.07 -18.67 -16.56
CA ARG A 54 -0.93 -18.26 -15.43
C ARG A 54 -0.16 -17.60 -14.28
N ALA A 55 1.03 -18.11 -13.94
CA ALA A 55 1.83 -17.57 -12.86
C ALA A 55 2.23 -16.11 -13.12
N GLU A 56 2.69 -15.81 -14.35
CA GLU A 56 3.10 -14.47 -14.75
C GLU A 56 1.89 -13.52 -14.88
N VAL A 57 0.74 -14.02 -15.38
CA VAL A 57 -0.52 -13.24 -15.38
C VAL A 57 -0.87 -12.84 -13.96
N THR A 58 -0.80 -13.78 -13.02
CA THR A 58 -1.17 -13.56 -11.62
C THR A 58 -0.20 -12.60 -10.93
N ALA A 59 1.12 -12.74 -11.18
CA ALA A 59 2.14 -11.84 -10.67
C ALA A 59 1.96 -10.41 -11.20
N ALA A 60 1.76 -10.26 -12.52
CA ALA A 60 1.52 -8.96 -13.15
C ALA A 60 0.21 -8.32 -12.65
N ALA A 61 -0.86 -9.10 -12.49
CA ALA A 61 -2.13 -8.61 -11.97
C ALA A 61 -2.02 -8.16 -10.50
N TRP A 62 -1.30 -8.90 -9.66
CA TRP A 62 -1.03 -8.47 -8.29
C TRP A 62 -0.25 -7.14 -8.25
N LEU A 63 0.85 -7.03 -9.01
CA LEU A 63 1.63 -5.79 -9.10
C LEU A 63 0.78 -4.62 -9.62
N LEU A 64 -0.06 -4.86 -10.62
CA LEU A 64 -0.99 -3.85 -11.15
C LEU A 64 -1.98 -3.38 -10.08
N GLY A 65 -2.55 -4.31 -9.31
CA GLY A 65 -3.42 -3.97 -8.18
C GLY A 65 -2.71 -3.13 -7.11
N VAL A 66 -1.45 -3.45 -6.79
CA VAL A 66 -0.63 -2.66 -5.86
C VAL A 66 -0.33 -1.26 -6.42
N ALA A 67 -0.02 -1.14 -7.72
CA ALA A 67 0.21 0.14 -8.37
C ALA A 67 -1.04 1.03 -8.34
N LEU A 68 -2.19 0.47 -8.68
CA LEU A 68 -3.48 1.16 -8.66
C LEU A 68 -3.85 1.62 -7.24
N ALA A 69 -3.71 0.74 -6.23
CA ALA A 69 -3.97 1.07 -4.85
C ALA A 69 -3.03 2.18 -4.33
N ALA A 70 -1.76 2.15 -4.69
CA ALA A 70 -0.78 3.17 -4.33
C ALA A 70 -1.10 4.55 -4.92
N GLY A 71 -1.72 4.60 -6.10
CA GLY A 71 -2.22 5.83 -6.72
C GLY A 71 -3.58 6.30 -6.20
N GLY A 72 -4.27 5.50 -5.36
CA GLY A 72 -5.63 5.81 -4.88
C GLY A 72 -6.75 5.35 -5.83
N ARG A 73 -6.43 4.55 -6.84
CA ARG A 73 -7.40 3.94 -7.76
C ARG A 73 -7.94 2.63 -7.18
N TYR A 74 -8.69 2.75 -6.09
CA TYR A 74 -9.12 1.62 -5.26
C TYR A 74 -10.15 0.73 -5.95
N GLY A 75 -11.08 1.30 -6.71
CA GLY A 75 -12.04 0.53 -7.51
C GLY A 75 -11.34 -0.32 -8.58
N GLY A 76 -10.39 0.30 -9.30
CA GLY A 76 -9.53 -0.40 -10.25
C GLY A 76 -8.69 -1.50 -9.59
N ALA A 77 -8.08 -1.23 -8.45
CA ALA A 77 -7.30 -2.22 -7.69
C ALA A 77 -8.15 -3.43 -7.29
N LEU A 78 -9.33 -3.20 -6.72
CA LEU A 78 -10.26 -4.28 -6.34
C LEU A 78 -10.71 -5.10 -7.56
N THR A 79 -10.96 -4.46 -8.71
CA THR A 79 -11.34 -5.13 -9.95
C THR A 79 -10.26 -6.10 -10.43
N VAL A 80 -8.99 -5.72 -10.31
CA VAL A 80 -7.86 -6.56 -10.77
C VAL A 80 -7.51 -7.66 -9.76
N LEU A 81 -7.59 -7.37 -8.44
CA LEU A 81 -7.16 -8.29 -7.40
C LEU A 81 -8.21 -9.34 -7.04
N SER A 82 -9.51 -9.00 -7.06
CA SER A 82 -10.57 -9.92 -6.59
C SER A 82 -10.64 -11.24 -7.36
N PRO A 83 -10.47 -11.28 -8.69
CA PRO A 83 -10.46 -12.54 -9.44
C PRO A 83 -9.37 -13.52 -8.97
N LEU A 84 -8.25 -13.02 -8.43
CA LEU A 84 -7.14 -13.87 -7.96
C LEU A 84 -7.50 -14.65 -6.68
N LEU A 85 -8.64 -14.35 -6.06
CA LEU A 85 -9.15 -15.05 -4.87
C LEU A 85 -10.30 -16.02 -5.20
N GLU A 86 -10.71 -16.16 -6.44
CA GLU A 86 -11.81 -17.05 -6.79
C GLU A 86 -11.46 -18.51 -6.45
N PRO A 87 -12.41 -19.31 -5.89
CA PRO A 87 -12.13 -20.67 -5.43
C PRO A 87 -11.55 -21.61 -6.51
N GLY A 88 -11.97 -21.44 -7.76
CA GLY A 88 -11.43 -22.21 -8.90
C GLY A 88 -9.98 -21.86 -9.25
N GLU A 89 -9.49 -20.73 -8.78
CA GLU A 89 -8.10 -20.29 -8.98
C GLU A 89 -7.18 -20.78 -7.84
N VAL A 90 -7.73 -21.09 -6.66
CA VAL A 90 -6.93 -21.26 -5.43
C VAL A 90 -6.92 -22.69 -4.87
N SER A 91 -8.01 -23.47 -4.97
CA SER A 91 -8.15 -24.71 -4.19
C SER A 91 -7.21 -25.86 -4.59
N ASP A 92 -6.79 -25.95 -5.86
CA ASP A 92 -5.81 -26.94 -6.36
C ASP A 92 -4.64 -26.25 -7.09
N ALA A 93 -4.40 -24.98 -6.77
CA ALA A 93 -3.42 -24.16 -7.47
C ALA A 93 -1.98 -24.55 -7.15
N ALA A 94 -1.10 -24.34 -8.13
CA ALA A 94 0.34 -24.40 -7.94
C ALA A 94 0.78 -23.39 -6.84
N PRO A 95 1.90 -23.65 -6.12
CA PRO A 95 2.36 -22.80 -5.03
C PRO A 95 2.49 -21.32 -5.40
N GLU A 96 2.93 -21.02 -6.63
CA GLU A 96 3.08 -19.64 -7.12
C GLU A 96 1.73 -18.91 -7.21
N LEU A 97 0.67 -19.61 -7.63
CA LEU A 97 -0.68 -19.02 -7.68
C LEU A 97 -1.23 -18.77 -6.28
N ARG A 98 -0.97 -19.67 -5.33
CA ARG A 98 -1.35 -19.49 -3.92
C ARG A 98 -0.63 -18.32 -3.27
N LEU A 99 0.68 -18.14 -3.57
CA LEU A 99 1.44 -16.97 -3.12
C LEU A 99 0.73 -15.67 -3.52
N PHE A 100 0.46 -15.49 -4.82
CA PHE A 100 -0.18 -14.28 -5.31
C PHE A 100 -1.64 -14.13 -4.88
N ALA A 101 -2.37 -15.22 -4.63
CA ALA A 101 -3.69 -15.16 -4.01
C ALA A 101 -3.60 -14.61 -2.57
N SER A 102 -2.66 -15.10 -1.75
CA SER A 102 -2.43 -14.59 -0.40
C SER A 102 -2.01 -13.11 -0.42
N LEU A 103 -1.05 -12.72 -1.25
CA LEU A 103 -0.61 -11.34 -1.40
C LEU A 103 -1.72 -10.41 -1.93
N SER A 104 -2.61 -10.94 -2.79
CA SER A 104 -3.78 -10.20 -3.28
C SER A 104 -4.80 -9.96 -2.17
N ALA A 105 -5.03 -10.95 -1.30
CA ALA A 105 -5.88 -10.78 -0.14
C ALA A 105 -5.36 -9.67 0.77
N ALA A 106 -4.06 -9.68 1.11
CA ALA A 106 -3.43 -8.62 1.89
C ALA A 106 -3.50 -7.24 1.20
N SER A 107 -3.41 -7.21 -0.14
CA SER A 107 -3.54 -5.97 -0.91
C SER A 107 -4.97 -5.43 -0.91
N ILE A 108 -5.98 -6.29 -1.05
CA ILE A 108 -7.40 -5.93 -0.91
C ILE A 108 -7.69 -5.44 0.52
N ALA A 109 -7.18 -6.13 1.54
CA ALA A 109 -7.25 -5.69 2.93
C ALA A 109 -6.68 -4.28 3.10
N SER A 110 -5.52 -4.01 2.52
CA SER A 110 -4.91 -2.67 2.54
C SER A 110 -5.81 -1.60 1.92
N VAL A 111 -6.51 -1.89 0.81
CA VAL A 111 -7.51 -0.95 0.23
C VAL A 111 -8.65 -0.70 1.21
N HIS A 112 -9.23 -1.74 1.82
CA HIS A 112 -10.31 -1.57 2.79
C HIS A 112 -9.85 -0.80 4.03
N ARG A 113 -8.62 -1.02 4.50
CA ARG A 113 -8.01 -0.28 5.62
C ARG A 113 -7.87 1.21 5.30
N GLN A 114 -7.40 1.55 4.11
CA GLN A 114 -7.34 2.95 3.65
C GLN A 114 -8.72 3.62 3.60
N LEU A 115 -9.76 2.86 3.33
CA LEU A 115 -11.15 3.30 3.37
C LEU A 115 -11.76 3.32 4.80
N GLY A 116 -10.99 2.95 5.85
CA GLY A 116 -11.47 2.85 7.23
C GLY A 116 -12.34 1.63 7.53
N ARG A 117 -12.39 0.67 6.61
CA ARG A 117 -13.20 -0.56 6.73
C ARG A 117 -12.37 -1.69 7.35
N HIS A 118 -11.83 -1.45 8.56
CA HIS A 118 -10.88 -2.34 9.23
C HIS A 118 -11.43 -3.74 9.50
N ALA A 119 -12.72 -3.87 9.86
CA ALA A 119 -13.33 -5.18 10.06
C ALA A 119 -13.34 -6.02 8.75
N VAL A 120 -13.63 -5.38 7.61
CA VAL A 120 -13.59 -6.03 6.29
C VAL A 120 -12.14 -6.35 5.91
N ALA A 121 -11.21 -5.44 6.16
CA ALA A 121 -9.79 -5.67 5.91
C ALA A 121 -9.28 -6.91 6.67
N ARG A 122 -9.63 -7.05 7.95
CA ARG A 122 -9.31 -8.20 8.80
C ARG A 122 -9.77 -9.53 8.19
N GLU A 123 -10.97 -9.58 7.59
CA GLU A 123 -11.47 -10.80 6.94
C GLU A 123 -10.58 -11.21 5.75
N TYR A 124 -10.16 -10.24 4.95
CA TYR A 124 -9.25 -10.50 3.83
C TYR A 124 -7.84 -10.89 4.29
N ASP A 125 -7.28 -10.23 5.31
CA ASP A 125 -5.96 -10.59 5.86
C ASP A 125 -5.99 -11.99 6.51
N ALA A 126 -7.07 -12.34 7.23
CA ALA A 126 -7.25 -13.69 7.77
C ALA A 126 -7.37 -14.76 6.66
N ARG A 127 -8.11 -14.46 5.58
CA ARG A 127 -8.19 -15.33 4.40
C ARG A 127 -6.83 -15.48 3.73
N GLY A 128 -6.09 -14.39 3.54
CA GLY A 128 -4.75 -14.41 2.99
C GLY A 128 -3.78 -15.25 3.83
N LEU A 129 -3.85 -15.12 5.15
CA LEU A 129 -3.03 -15.91 6.08
C LEU A 129 -3.34 -17.42 5.98
N HIS A 130 -4.61 -17.79 5.79
CA HIS A 130 -4.98 -19.20 5.55
C HIS A 130 -4.41 -19.76 4.24
N LEU A 131 -4.21 -18.91 3.24
CA LEU A 131 -3.64 -19.28 1.94
C LEU A 131 -2.09 -19.25 1.95
N ALA A 132 -1.49 -18.58 2.92
CA ALA A 132 -0.06 -18.35 2.98
C ALA A 132 0.70 -19.65 3.26
N ASP A 133 1.55 -20.03 2.32
CA ASP A 133 2.49 -21.17 2.43
C ASP A 133 3.97 -20.71 2.42
N THR A 134 4.21 -19.40 2.36
CA THR A 134 5.53 -18.78 2.47
C THR A 134 5.58 -17.78 3.63
N ALA A 135 6.77 -17.57 4.17
CA ALA A 135 6.96 -16.59 5.24
C ALA A 135 6.65 -15.15 4.78
N GLU A 136 6.89 -14.84 3.50
CA GLU A 136 6.58 -13.53 2.92
C GLU A 136 5.06 -13.24 2.90
N ALA A 137 4.28 -14.19 2.40
CA ALA A 137 2.83 -14.08 2.37
C ALA A 137 2.23 -14.04 3.78
N ALA A 138 2.70 -14.89 4.69
CA ALA A 138 2.28 -14.88 6.08
C ALA A 138 2.62 -13.56 6.79
N PHE A 139 3.79 -12.98 6.50
CA PHE A 139 4.19 -11.68 7.03
C PHE A 139 3.22 -10.58 6.61
N ASP A 140 2.93 -10.46 5.31
CA ASP A 140 2.06 -9.41 4.78
C ASP A 140 0.66 -9.45 5.42
N CYS A 141 0.10 -10.66 5.60
CA CYS A 141 -1.21 -10.83 6.23
C CYS A 141 -1.19 -10.55 7.75
N ARG A 142 -0.18 -11.04 8.49
CA ARG A 142 -0.08 -10.77 9.93
C ARG A 142 0.11 -9.30 10.22
N LEU A 143 0.96 -8.63 9.43
CA LEU A 143 1.16 -7.20 9.56
C LEU A 143 -0.13 -6.43 9.24
N GLY A 144 -0.91 -6.91 8.28
CA GLY A 144 -2.24 -6.39 7.99
C GLY A 144 -3.19 -6.55 9.18
N LEU A 145 -3.26 -7.74 9.79
CA LEU A 145 -4.06 -7.99 11.00
C LEU A 145 -3.68 -7.07 12.16
N ALA A 146 -2.38 -6.79 12.35
CA ALA A 146 -1.93 -5.84 13.35
C ALA A 146 -2.44 -4.41 13.05
N ALA A 147 -2.30 -3.94 11.80
CA ALA A 147 -2.78 -2.62 11.39
C ALA A 147 -4.32 -2.50 11.44
N ASP A 148 -5.05 -3.59 11.20
CA ASP A 148 -6.51 -3.61 11.36
C ASP A 148 -6.91 -3.51 12.83
N ALA A 149 -6.18 -4.18 13.73
CA ALA A 149 -6.39 -4.09 15.16
C ALA A 149 -6.11 -2.66 15.67
N VAL A 150 -5.08 -1.98 15.17
CA VAL A 150 -4.84 -0.55 15.44
C VAL A 150 -6.07 0.27 15.05
N GLY A 151 -6.60 0.10 13.84
CA GLY A 151 -7.75 0.84 13.37
C GLY A 151 -9.06 0.55 14.13
N LEU A 152 -9.13 -0.57 14.85
CA LEU A 152 -10.23 -0.98 15.71
C LEU A 152 -10.01 -0.62 17.20
N GLY A 153 -8.85 -0.06 17.55
CA GLY A 153 -8.49 0.28 18.92
C GLY A 153 -8.20 -0.93 19.81
N GLU A 154 -7.73 -2.04 19.24
CA GLU A 154 -7.46 -3.31 19.92
C GLU A 154 -5.93 -3.48 20.11
N ASP A 155 -5.35 -2.72 21.02
CA ASP A 155 -3.90 -2.59 21.25
C ASP A 155 -3.20 -3.92 21.55
N GLU A 156 -3.77 -4.78 22.41
CA GLU A 156 -3.20 -6.10 22.72
C GLU A 156 -3.13 -7.02 21.48
N VAL A 157 -4.18 -6.99 20.64
CA VAL A 157 -4.24 -7.78 19.41
C VAL A 157 -3.23 -7.23 18.39
N ALA A 158 -3.15 -5.91 18.26
CA ALA A 158 -2.21 -5.24 17.37
C ALA A 158 -0.76 -5.63 17.71
N ARG A 159 -0.39 -5.57 18.99
CA ARG A 159 0.95 -5.96 19.47
C ARG A 159 1.23 -7.43 19.19
N ALA A 160 0.31 -8.32 19.52
CA ALA A 160 0.49 -9.75 19.33
C ALA A 160 0.70 -10.16 17.87
N GLU A 161 -0.07 -9.58 16.92
CA GLU A 161 0.11 -9.87 15.49
C GLU A 161 1.37 -9.20 14.91
N MET A 162 1.73 -8.01 15.39
CA MET A 162 2.98 -7.33 15.04
C MET A 162 4.22 -8.14 15.49
N GLU A 163 4.22 -8.70 16.71
CA GLU A 163 5.28 -9.57 17.20
C GLU A 163 5.45 -10.83 16.34
N LYS A 164 4.34 -11.50 16.01
CA LYS A 164 4.36 -12.67 15.11
C LYS A 164 4.88 -12.31 13.70
N ALA A 165 4.55 -11.13 13.18
CA ALA A 165 5.11 -10.64 11.93
C ALA A 165 6.63 -10.39 12.07
N GLY A 166 7.06 -9.81 13.20
CA GLY A 166 8.47 -9.58 13.51
C GLY A 166 9.30 -10.86 13.55
N GLU A 167 8.76 -11.96 14.11
CA GLU A 167 9.42 -13.27 14.12
C GLU A 167 9.70 -13.81 12.70
N LEU A 168 8.80 -13.53 11.73
CA LEU A 168 8.95 -13.97 10.35
C LEU A 168 10.08 -13.27 9.59
N VAL A 169 10.46 -12.07 10.00
CA VAL A 169 11.53 -11.27 9.35
C VAL A 169 12.83 -11.26 10.17
N ALA A 170 12.88 -11.92 11.31
CA ALA A 170 14.07 -11.95 12.14
C ALA A 170 15.26 -12.55 11.38
N GLY A 171 16.38 -11.81 11.34
CA GLY A 171 17.62 -12.22 10.64
C GLY A 171 17.54 -12.18 9.11
N ARG A 172 16.57 -11.49 8.53
CA ARG A 172 16.38 -11.33 7.09
C ARG A 172 16.57 -9.86 6.66
N ASP A 173 17.77 -9.37 6.79
CA ASP A 173 18.10 -7.96 6.51
C ASP A 173 17.85 -7.58 5.03
N GLU A 174 17.87 -8.55 4.13
CA GLU A 174 17.57 -8.38 2.70
C GLU A 174 16.07 -8.12 2.44
N TRP A 175 15.20 -8.39 3.42
CA TRP A 175 13.76 -8.13 3.32
C TRP A 175 13.42 -6.67 3.67
N TRP A 176 14.09 -5.75 3.01
CA TRP A 176 13.98 -4.32 3.29
C TRP A 176 12.52 -3.81 3.29
N ARG A 177 11.70 -4.26 2.33
CA ARG A 177 10.30 -3.84 2.20
C ARG A 177 9.48 -4.29 3.42
N GLN A 178 9.64 -5.51 3.86
CA GLN A 178 8.97 -6.06 5.03
C GLN A 178 9.41 -5.34 6.30
N LEU A 179 10.71 -5.08 6.45
CA LEU A 179 11.25 -4.36 7.61
C LEU A 179 10.75 -2.93 7.70
N VAL A 180 10.71 -2.18 6.59
CA VAL A 180 10.11 -0.83 6.52
C VAL A 180 8.64 -0.87 6.94
N ARG A 181 7.88 -1.84 6.45
CA ARG A 181 6.45 -1.97 6.76
C ARG A 181 6.20 -2.38 8.22
N LEU A 182 7.08 -3.20 8.78
CA LEU A 182 7.04 -3.54 10.22
C LEU A 182 7.27 -2.29 11.06
N ASP A 183 8.25 -1.46 10.71
CA ASP A 183 8.52 -0.22 11.42
C ASP A 183 7.36 0.78 11.33
N TRP A 184 6.62 0.84 10.21
CA TRP A 184 5.37 1.63 10.14
C TRP A 184 4.32 1.14 11.14
N VAL A 185 4.09 -0.18 11.22
CA VAL A 185 3.08 -0.72 12.14
C VAL A 185 3.53 -0.57 13.59
N ARG A 186 4.82 -0.64 13.88
CA ARG A 186 5.37 -0.28 15.20
C ARG A 186 5.03 1.15 15.57
N ALA A 187 5.20 2.09 14.63
CA ALA A 187 4.82 3.48 14.85
C ALA A 187 3.30 3.64 15.07
N GLU A 188 2.46 2.93 14.29
CA GLU A 188 1.01 2.95 14.46
C GLU A 188 0.58 2.39 15.83
N VAL A 189 1.19 1.30 16.29
CA VAL A 189 0.92 0.72 17.63
C VAL A 189 1.35 1.66 18.73
N ALA A 190 2.56 2.23 18.64
CA ALA A 190 3.06 3.20 19.62
C ALA A 190 2.16 4.46 19.69
N LEU A 191 1.68 4.96 18.55
CA LEU A 191 0.72 6.07 18.50
C LEU A 191 -0.61 5.71 19.18
N LEU A 192 -1.12 4.49 18.98
CA LEU A 192 -2.34 3.99 19.63
C LEU A 192 -2.16 3.93 21.16
N GLU A 193 -0.97 3.52 21.63
CA GLU A 193 -0.62 3.44 23.05
C GLU A 193 -0.30 4.81 23.68
N GLY A 194 -0.18 5.86 22.86
CA GLY A 194 0.18 7.21 23.31
C GLY A 194 1.68 7.41 23.58
N ASP A 195 2.54 6.48 23.12
CA ASP A 195 3.99 6.55 23.23
C ASP A 195 4.57 7.24 21.99
N ALA A 196 4.59 8.57 22.04
CA ALA A 196 5.07 9.38 20.92
C ALA A 196 6.58 9.18 20.64
N ASP A 197 7.39 8.96 21.67
CA ASP A 197 8.84 8.75 21.52
C ASP A 197 9.11 7.42 20.79
N ALA A 198 8.47 6.33 21.21
CA ALA A 198 8.58 5.04 20.51
C ALA A 198 8.05 5.12 19.05
N ALA A 199 7.00 5.93 18.81
CA ALA A 199 6.49 6.15 17.46
C ALA A 199 7.48 6.93 16.58
N ILE A 200 8.17 7.94 17.12
CA ILE A 200 9.22 8.70 16.43
C ILE A 200 10.39 7.77 16.07
N ASP A 201 10.86 6.96 17.03
CA ASP A 201 11.96 6.02 16.81
C ASP A 201 11.62 5.03 15.69
N ALA A 202 10.45 4.41 15.74
CA ALA A 202 10.00 3.44 14.74
C ALA A 202 9.82 4.08 13.35
N ALA A 203 9.17 5.24 13.28
CA ALA A 203 8.96 5.95 12.01
C ALA A 203 10.29 6.44 11.40
N SER A 204 11.24 6.90 12.22
CA SER A 204 12.59 7.29 11.78
C SER A 204 13.34 6.09 11.18
N ALA A 205 13.30 4.94 11.86
CA ALA A 205 13.91 3.71 11.34
C ALA A 205 13.29 3.28 9.99
N ALA A 206 11.98 3.45 9.82
CA ALA A 206 11.31 3.21 8.55
C ALA A 206 11.79 4.15 7.43
N VAL A 207 11.97 5.44 7.74
CA VAL A 207 12.50 6.44 6.78
C VAL A 207 13.91 6.06 6.36
N ASP A 208 14.81 5.80 7.30
CA ASP A 208 16.21 5.48 7.02
C ASP A 208 16.36 4.24 6.15
N ARG A 209 15.60 3.15 6.44
CA ARG A 209 15.59 1.94 5.62
C ARG A 209 15.06 2.21 4.21
N ALA A 210 13.98 2.97 4.11
CA ALA A 210 13.36 3.27 2.82
C ALA A 210 14.28 4.16 1.94
N GLU A 211 15.00 5.10 2.54
CA GLU A 211 16.02 5.91 1.85
C GLU A 211 17.19 5.04 1.38
N GLY A 212 17.72 4.19 2.27
CA GLY A 212 18.78 3.24 1.93
C GLY A 212 18.41 2.27 0.82
N SER A 213 17.11 1.98 0.68
CA SER A 213 16.57 1.10 -0.37
C SER A 213 16.09 1.85 -1.61
N LEU A 214 16.28 3.16 -1.70
CA LEU A 214 15.83 4.01 -2.81
C LEU A 214 14.33 3.84 -3.12
N ALA A 215 13.50 3.78 -2.08
CA ALA A 215 12.07 3.50 -2.17
C ALA A 215 11.23 4.74 -1.79
N PRO A 216 11.08 5.74 -2.69
CA PRO A 216 10.59 7.07 -2.34
C PRO A 216 9.15 7.07 -1.80
N ARG A 217 8.26 6.18 -2.27
CA ARG A 217 6.92 6.07 -1.72
C ARG A 217 6.93 5.55 -0.28
N HIS A 218 7.86 4.65 0.04
CA HIS A 218 8.04 4.16 1.40
C HIS A 218 8.62 5.25 2.32
N VAL A 219 9.53 6.08 1.79
CA VAL A 219 10.01 7.29 2.48
C VAL A 219 8.85 8.24 2.78
N ALA A 220 8.00 8.55 1.79
CA ALA A 220 6.85 9.45 1.99
C ALA A 220 5.90 8.93 3.08
N LYS A 221 5.63 7.63 3.13
CA LYS A 221 4.79 7.03 4.18
C LYS A 221 5.48 7.06 5.55
N GLY A 222 6.76 6.75 5.62
CA GLY A 222 7.54 6.87 6.87
C GLY A 222 7.53 8.29 7.42
N LEU A 223 7.76 9.29 6.56
CA LEU A 223 7.71 10.70 6.93
C LEU A 223 6.30 11.14 7.40
N LEU A 224 5.23 10.57 6.83
CA LEU A 224 3.88 10.85 7.31
C LEU A 224 3.70 10.36 8.75
N PHE A 225 4.11 9.12 9.06
CA PHE A 225 4.04 8.61 10.43
C PHE A 225 4.95 9.37 11.39
N LEU A 226 6.17 9.70 10.96
CA LEU A 226 7.11 10.50 11.75
C LEU A 226 6.51 11.88 12.07
N GLY A 227 5.95 12.57 11.08
CA GLY A 227 5.32 13.86 11.29
C GLY A 227 4.11 13.81 12.22
N VAL A 228 3.28 12.75 12.12
CA VAL A 228 2.15 12.54 13.05
C VAL A 228 2.64 12.26 14.48
N ALA A 229 3.68 11.46 14.64
CA ALA A 229 4.28 11.18 15.96
C ALA A 229 4.89 12.46 16.57
N GLN A 230 5.57 13.27 15.76
CA GLN A 230 6.12 14.57 16.18
C GLN A 230 5.01 15.55 16.60
N VAL A 231 3.87 15.57 15.88
CA VAL A 231 2.71 16.39 16.30
C VAL A 231 2.21 15.92 17.69
N GLN A 232 2.11 14.62 17.92
CA GLN A 232 1.69 14.08 19.21
C GLN A 232 2.69 14.41 20.35
N ALA A 233 4.00 14.44 20.03
CA ALA A 233 5.05 14.82 20.96
C ALA A 233 5.15 16.33 21.21
N GLY A 234 4.52 17.16 20.37
CA GLY A 234 4.69 18.61 20.38
C GLY A 234 6.06 19.06 19.84
N ASP A 235 6.67 18.27 18.97
CA ASP A 235 7.98 18.53 18.38
C ASP A 235 7.87 19.59 17.27
N GLU A 236 8.72 20.62 17.31
CA GLU A 236 8.77 21.73 16.34
C GLU A 236 9.11 21.26 14.91
N GLU A 237 9.78 20.12 14.75
CA GLU A 237 10.13 19.54 13.44
C GLU A 237 8.93 18.97 12.67
N ALA A 238 7.78 18.76 13.32
CA ALA A 238 6.57 18.16 12.73
C ALA A 238 6.17 18.84 11.41
N THR A 239 6.19 20.18 11.38
CA THR A 239 5.84 20.97 10.17
C THR A 239 6.79 20.69 9.01
N THR A 240 8.08 20.64 9.25
CA THR A 240 9.11 20.37 8.25
C THR A 240 8.96 18.95 7.70
N THR A 241 8.78 17.97 8.58
CA THR A 241 8.59 16.56 8.24
C THR A 241 7.34 16.35 7.40
N LEU A 242 6.19 16.89 7.82
CA LEU A 242 4.93 16.77 7.08
C LEU A 242 4.96 17.45 5.73
N ARG A 243 5.63 18.60 5.61
CA ARG A 243 5.82 19.29 4.33
C ARG A 243 6.66 18.44 3.36
N ARG A 244 7.73 17.80 3.86
CA ARG A 244 8.54 16.86 3.09
C ARG A 244 7.72 15.64 2.66
N ALA A 245 6.93 15.03 3.55
CA ALA A 245 6.04 13.91 3.26
C ALA A 245 5.06 14.27 2.13
N ALA A 246 4.36 15.39 2.26
CA ALA A 246 3.37 15.85 1.29
C ALA A 246 3.99 16.12 -0.09
N THR A 247 5.11 16.84 -0.13
CA THR A 247 5.80 17.15 -1.39
C THR A 247 6.28 15.89 -2.11
N LEU A 248 6.82 14.93 -1.38
CA LEU A 248 7.26 13.65 -1.96
C LEU A 248 6.07 12.81 -2.44
N ALA A 249 5.00 12.74 -1.66
CA ALA A 249 3.77 12.03 -2.06
C ALA A 249 3.14 12.62 -3.33
N GLU A 250 3.11 13.95 -3.45
CA GLU A 250 2.63 14.66 -4.65
C GLU A 250 3.50 14.36 -5.88
N SER A 251 4.82 14.37 -5.73
CA SER A 251 5.75 14.07 -6.83
C SER A 251 5.62 12.66 -7.39
N LEU A 252 5.00 11.76 -6.62
CA LEU A 252 4.79 10.36 -6.95
C LEU A 252 3.33 10.04 -7.34
N ASP A 253 2.44 11.03 -7.36
CA ASP A 253 1.00 10.85 -7.59
C ASP A 253 0.35 9.83 -6.64
N THR A 254 0.78 9.78 -5.37
CA THR A 254 0.25 8.86 -4.37
C THR A 254 -0.83 9.54 -3.51
N LEU A 255 -2.03 9.69 -4.06
CA LEU A 255 -3.16 10.36 -3.40
C LEU A 255 -3.43 9.85 -1.96
N PRO A 256 -3.30 8.52 -1.67
CA PRO A 256 -3.45 8.00 -0.31
C PRO A 256 -2.47 8.56 0.72
N LEU A 257 -1.34 9.09 0.31
CA LEU A 257 -0.36 9.73 1.19
C LEU A 257 -0.48 11.26 1.15
N VAL A 258 -0.91 11.82 0.02
CA VAL A 258 -1.10 13.27 -0.14
C VAL A 258 -2.17 13.78 0.82
N TRP A 259 -3.37 13.16 0.83
CA TRP A 259 -4.48 13.71 1.60
C TRP A 259 -4.21 13.76 3.11
N PRO A 260 -3.69 12.68 3.78
CA PRO A 260 -3.45 12.75 5.22
C PRO A 260 -2.27 13.67 5.57
N ALA A 261 -1.18 13.67 4.77
CA ALA A 261 -0.06 14.56 5.01
C ALA A 261 -0.46 16.04 4.90
N ARG A 262 -1.26 16.38 3.88
CA ARG A 262 -1.78 17.74 3.68
C ARG A 262 -2.84 18.12 4.70
N ALA A 263 -3.68 17.17 5.14
CA ALA A 263 -4.69 17.43 6.16
C ALA A 263 -4.03 17.77 7.51
N VAL A 264 -3.09 16.95 7.96
CA VAL A 264 -2.38 17.19 9.23
C VAL A 264 -1.55 18.48 9.16
N LEU A 265 -0.82 18.71 8.06
CA LEU A 265 -0.05 19.94 7.86
C LEU A 265 -0.96 21.18 7.87
N GLY A 266 -2.11 21.10 7.20
CA GLY A 266 -3.07 22.22 7.18
C GLY A 266 -3.64 22.52 8.56
N ALA A 267 -3.99 21.50 9.34
CA ALA A 267 -4.46 21.68 10.71
C ALA A 267 -3.37 22.28 11.62
N LEU A 268 -2.12 21.81 11.49
CA LEU A 268 -1.00 22.30 12.29
C LEU A 268 -0.67 23.78 12.03
N LEU A 269 -0.86 24.24 10.80
CA LEU A 269 -0.53 25.62 10.38
C LEU A 269 -1.70 26.60 10.50
N ALA A 270 -2.84 26.21 11.05
CA ALA A 270 -4.06 27.03 11.03
C ALA A 270 -3.88 28.42 11.61
N ASP A 271 -3.14 28.52 12.71
CA ASP A 271 -2.90 29.78 13.41
C ASP A 271 -1.61 30.48 12.96
N ASP A 272 -0.55 29.73 12.62
CA ASP A 272 0.79 30.26 12.34
C ASP A 272 0.97 30.70 10.89
N ASP A 273 0.42 29.95 9.92
CA ASP A 273 0.39 30.30 8.49
C ASP A 273 -0.96 29.92 7.84
N PRO A 274 -2.00 30.76 8.04
CA PRO A 274 -3.32 30.51 7.48
C PRO A 274 -3.34 30.34 5.95
N ALA A 275 -2.39 30.96 5.25
CA ALA A 275 -2.30 30.86 3.80
C ALA A 275 -1.77 29.49 3.35
N GLU A 276 -0.73 28.94 3.98
CA GLU A 276 -0.26 27.58 3.73
C GLU A 276 -1.26 26.55 4.23
N SER A 277 -1.90 26.77 5.38
CA SER A 277 -2.99 25.95 5.90
C SER A 277 -4.10 25.78 4.85
N ALA A 278 -4.64 26.87 4.32
CA ALA A 278 -5.71 26.84 3.32
C ALA A 278 -5.29 26.09 2.03
N ARG A 279 -4.05 26.29 1.56
CA ARG A 279 -3.53 25.55 0.40
C ARG A 279 -3.41 24.04 0.68
N SER A 280 -2.93 23.68 1.86
CA SER A 280 -2.77 22.28 2.27
C SER A 280 -4.12 21.57 2.38
N LEU A 281 -5.11 22.19 3.03
CA LEU A 281 -6.46 21.63 3.12
C LEU A 281 -7.12 21.52 1.73
N ALA A 282 -6.92 22.48 0.85
CA ALA A 282 -7.42 22.38 -0.53
C ALA A 282 -6.78 21.22 -1.30
N ALA A 283 -5.49 20.98 -1.15
CA ALA A 283 -4.79 19.84 -1.74
C ALA A 283 -5.29 18.51 -1.16
N ALA A 284 -5.52 18.42 0.16
CA ALA A 284 -6.10 17.26 0.80
C ALA A 284 -7.50 16.93 0.23
N ARG A 285 -8.39 17.95 0.11
CA ARG A 285 -9.72 17.81 -0.49
C ARG A 285 -9.64 17.29 -1.93
N SER A 286 -8.73 17.85 -2.74
CA SER A 286 -8.54 17.44 -4.13
C SER A 286 -8.12 15.96 -4.21
N ALA A 287 -7.19 15.52 -3.37
CA ALA A 287 -6.75 14.13 -3.32
C ALA A 287 -7.88 13.18 -2.88
N VAL A 288 -8.66 13.57 -1.86
CA VAL A 288 -9.86 12.83 -1.42
C VAL A 288 -10.87 12.67 -2.56
N LEU A 289 -11.18 13.75 -3.30
CA LEU A 289 -12.11 13.69 -4.43
C LEU A 289 -11.56 12.84 -5.58
N GLY A 290 -10.24 12.88 -5.82
CA GLY A 290 -9.57 12.01 -6.79
C GLY A 290 -9.77 10.53 -6.47
N ILE A 291 -9.56 10.13 -5.21
CA ILE A 291 -9.80 8.76 -4.75
C ILE A 291 -11.29 8.41 -4.84
N ALA A 292 -12.18 9.30 -4.38
CA ALA A 292 -13.62 9.10 -4.41
C ALA A 292 -14.16 8.86 -5.82
N GLY A 293 -13.54 9.49 -6.83
CA GLY A 293 -13.93 9.35 -8.24
C GLY A 293 -13.82 7.92 -8.79
N ASP A 294 -12.93 7.11 -8.24
CA ASP A 294 -12.70 5.71 -8.66
C ASP A 294 -13.52 4.68 -7.85
N LEU A 295 -14.22 5.11 -6.78
CA LEU A 295 -14.98 4.22 -5.91
C LEU A 295 -16.40 3.96 -6.42
N PRO A 296 -16.93 2.72 -6.19
CA PRO A 296 -18.35 2.45 -6.36
C PRO A 296 -19.21 3.41 -5.52
N PRO A 297 -20.42 3.77 -5.96
CA PRO A 297 -21.23 4.82 -5.30
C PRO A 297 -21.42 4.63 -3.80
N THR A 298 -21.79 3.43 -3.36
CA THR A 298 -22.03 3.11 -1.95
C THR A 298 -20.75 3.22 -1.11
N VAL A 299 -19.63 2.73 -1.61
CA VAL A 299 -18.33 2.80 -0.92
C VAL A 299 -17.84 4.25 -0.85
N ARG A 300 -18.08 5.02 -1.92
CA ARG A 300 -17.77 6.46 -1.98
C ARG A 300 -18.53 7.23 -0.91
N GLU A 301 -19.83 7.01 -0.78
CA GLU A 301 -20.68 7.68 0.20
C GLU A 301 -20.21 7.36 1.62
N GLU A 302 -19.97 6.09 1.94
CA GLU A 302 -19.45 5.66 3.25
C GLU A 302 -18.09 6.31 3.57
N TRP A 303 -17.17 6.32 2.60
CA TRP A 303 -15.83 6.88 2.80
C TRP A 303 -15.85 8.40 2.99
N LEU A 304 -16.63 9.13 2.20
CA LEU A 304 -16.77 10.58 2.33
C LEU A 304 -17.48 10.99 3.63
N ALA A 305 -18.28 10.09 4.21
CA ALA A 305 -18.97 10.31 5.49
C ALA A 305 -18.08 10.00 6.71
N ARG A 306 -16.88 9.45 6.53
CA ARG A 306 -15.95 9.25 7.65
C ARG A 306 -15.63 10.59 8.33
N PRO A 307 -15.59 10.64 9.68
CA PRO A 307 -15.41 11.90 10.40
C PRO A 307 -14.15 12.67 10.00
N ASP A 308 -13.01 11.98 9.81
CA ASP A 308 -11.73 12.58 9.42
C ASP A 308 -11.73 13.10 7.97
N VAL A 309 -12.50 12.46 7.08
CA VAL A 309 -12.65 12.89 5.69
C VAL A 309 -13.69 14.01 5.60
N ALA A 310 -14.85 13.86 6.25
CA ALA A 310 -15.93 14.86 6.24
C ALA A 310 -15.47 16.21 6.81
N ALA A 311 -14.67 16.19 7.88
CA ALA A 311 -14.12 17.39 8.49
C ALA A 311 -13.31 18.27 7.52
N LEU A 312 -12.72 17.69 6.48
CA LEU A 312 -12.00 18.44 5.45
C LEU A 312 -12.93 19.35 4.63
N PHE A 313 -14.23 19.05 4.57
CA PHE A 313 -15.22 19.79 3.77
C PHE A 313 -16.08 20.75 4.60
N GLU A 314 -15.96 20.69 5.93
CA GLU A 314 -16.67 21.56 6.87
C GLU A 314 -15.83 22.79 7.27
N ALA A 315 -14.54 22.78 6.99
CA ALA A 315 -13.56 23.82 7.37
C ALA A 315 -13.41 24.95 6.34
#